data_7a46f0910ecba1f00fb57bc56d45e0ae
#
_entry.id   7a46f0910ecba1f00fb57bc56d45e0ae
#
_cell.length_a   1.000
_cell.length_b   1.000
_cell.length_c   1.000
_cell.angle_alpha   90.00
_cell.angle_beta   90.00
_cell.angle_gamma   90.00
#
_symmetry.space_group_name_H-M   'P 1'
#
loop_
_entity.id
_entity.type
_entity.pdbx_description
1 polymer ?
#
loop_
_entity_poly.entity_id
_entity_poly.type
_entity_poly.pdbx_seq_one_letter_code
_entity_poly.pdbx_strand_id
1 'polypeptide(L)'
;MITINSVSGGKTSAYIAANYPADYNVFALVRTNDNNCLFPDKKIRQEVSDRIKAEFIGTLEMDTIIYTMLDLEQVIGSRIDWVTGKPFDEVIRRGRDNKIQLPTIMRRFCTVEMKIEPMFNFWRENIGEIVETRIGFRANETRRANKMIERCSETKGVMTYKAIIGKSKNGNQNKWADIPYQIPSFPLID
;
A
#
# COMPACT_ATOMS: atom_id res chain seq x y z
N MET A 1 18.34 11.36 1.80
CA MET A 1 16.88 11.18 1.99
C MET A 1 16.58 9.70 1.80
N ILE A 2 15.85 9.09 2.71
CA ILE A 2 15.46 7.67 2.62
C ILE A 2 14.56 7.47 1.41
N THR A 3 14.75 6.36 0.72
CA THR A 3 14.03 6.00 -0.52
C THR A 3 13.20 4.73 -0.33
N ILE A 4 11.97 4.76 -0.86
CA ILE A 4 11.05 3.61 -0.84
C ILE A 4 10.63 3.29 -2.27
N ASN A 5 10.77 2.04 -2.69
CA ASN A 5 10.10 1.53 -3.87
C ASN A 5 8.72 0.98 -3.48
N SER A 6 7.65 1.58 -4.00
CA SER A 6 6.29 1.05 -3.84
C SER A 6 6.06 -0.07 -4.84
N VAL A 7 6.17 -1.31 -4.39
CA VAL A 7 6.03 -2.51 -5.22
C VAL A 7 4.56 -2.96 -5.25
N SER A 8 4.05 -3.31 -6.40
CA SER A 8 2.61 -3.64 -6.58
C SER A 8 2.34 -4.90 -7.41
N GLY A 9 3.36 -5.74 -7.63
CA GLY A 9 3.23 -6.94 -8.49
C GLY A 9 3.09 -6.65 -9.99
N GLY A 10 3.04 -5.39 -10.38
CA GLY A 10 3.04 -5.00 -11.79
C GLY A 10 4.46 -4.90 -12.37
N LYS A 11 4.59 -5.11 -13.71
CA LYS A 11 5.88 -5.08 -14.42
C LYS A 11 6.70 -3.81 -14.16
N THR A 12 6.06 -2.65 -14.12
CA THR A 12 6.73 -1.35 -13.91
C THR A 12 7.31 -1.21 -12.51
N SER A 13 6.58 -1.60 -11.47
CA SER A 13 7.08 -1.55 -10.10
C SER A 13 8.16 -2.59 -9.84
N ALA A 14 8.07 -3.77 -10.44
CA ALA A 14 9.13 -4.78 -10.38
C ALA A 14 10.40 -4.29 -11.09
N TYR A 15 10.27 -3.65 -12.27
CA TYR A 15 11.39 -3.04 -12.97
C TYR A 15 12.07 -1.96 -12.14
N ILE A 16 11.29 -1.09 -11.47
CA ILE A 16 11.86 -0.07 -10.58
C ILE A 16 12.61 -0.73 -9.42
N ALA A 17 12.03 -1.73 -8.76
CA ALA A 17 12.71 -2.43 -7.68
C ALA A 17 14.02 -3.07 -8.11
N ALA A 18 14.09 -3.61 -9.33
CA ALA A 18 15.29 -4.26 -9.87
C ALA A 18 16.38 -3.29 -10.33
N ASN A 19 16.02 -2.10 -10.83
CA ASN A 19 16.97 -1.18 -11.47
C ASN A 19 17.26 0.10 -10.66
N TYR A 20 16.42 0.41 -9.65
CA TYR A 20 16.58 1.57 -8.80
C TYR A 20 16.66 1.13 -7.33
N PRO A 21 17.87 0.79 -6.84
CA PRO A 21 18.05 0.40 -5.43
C PRO A 21 17.45 1.42 -4.47
N ALA A 22 16.79 0.95 -3.43
CA ALA A 22 16.14 1.77 -2.42
C ALA A 22 16.43 1.21 -1.02
N ASP A 23 16.27 2.06 -0.01
CA ASP A 23 16.43 1.64 1.39
C ASP A 23 15.35 0.63 1.80
N TYR A 24 14.15 0.78 1.22
CA TYR A 24 13.02 -0.14 1.44
C TYR A 24 12.30 -0.48 0.13
N ASN A 25 11.92 -1.74 -0.02
CA ASN A 25 10.96 -2.19 -1.03
C ASN A 25 9.70 -2.62 -0.30
N VAL A 26 8.57 -1.92 -0.49
CA VAL A 26 7.35 -2.17 0.30
C VAL A 26 6.21 -2.60 -0.60
N PHE A 27 5.58 -3.73 -0.27
CA PHE A 27 4.43 -4.30 -0.97
C PHE A 27 3.19 -4.31 -0.08
N ALA A 28 2.13 -3.62 -0.52
CA ALA A 28 0.85 -3.61 0.17
C ALA A 28 -0.06 -4.75 -0.35
N LEU A 29 -0.13 -5.82 0.43
CA LEU A 29 -0.95 -6.99 0.12
C LEU A 29 -2.44 -6.70 0.35
N VAL A 30 -3.24 -6.95 -0.68
CA VAL A 30 -4.71 -6.95 -0.60
C VAL A 30 -5.19 -8.36 -0.29
N ARG A 31 -5.74 -8.59 0.90
CA ARG A 31 -6.21 -9.91 1.33
C ARG A 31 -7.72 -9.97 1.54
N THR A 32 -8.25 -11.18 1.50
CA THR A 32 -9.64 -11.52 1.82
C THR A 32 -9.69 -12.74 2.74
N ASN A 33 -10.73 -12.84 3.55
CA ASN A 33 -11.02 -14.01 4.39
C ASN A 33 -12.07 -14.93 3.73
N ASP A 34 -12.43 -14.69 2.48
CA ASP A 34 -13.35 -15.56 1.73
C ASP A 34 -12.64 -16.85 1.32
N ASN A 35 -13.15 -17.99 1.81
CA ASN A 35 -12.62 -19.32 1.47
C ASN A 35 -12.74 -19.67 -0.02
N ASN A 36 -13.62 -18.99 -0.77
CA ASN A 36 -13.68 -19.16 -2.22
C ASN A 36 -12.44 -18.59 -2.93
N CYS A 37 -11.71 -17.71 -2.25
CA CYS A 37 -10.44 -17.14 -2.72
C CYS A 37 -9.23 -17.80 -2.07
N LEU A 38 -9.37 -19.03 -1.58
CA LEU A 38 -8.30 -19.74 -0.89
C LEU A 38 -7.08 -19.89 -1.78
N PHE A 39 -5.95 -19.32 -1.33
CA PHE A 39 -4.70 -19.46 -2.07
C PHE A 39 -4.24 -20.91 -2.12
N PRO A 40 -3.90 -21.46 -3.30
CA PRO A 40 -3.77 -22.91 -3.50
C PRO A 40 -2.58 -23.52 -2.74
N ASP A 41 -1.45 -22.85 -2.66
CA ASP A 41 -0.24 -23.36 -1.99
C ASP A 41 -0.26 -23.10 -0.49
N LYS A 42 -0.38 -24.19 0.29
CA LYS A 42 -0.42 -24.11 1.75
C LYS A 42 0.89 -23.59 2.36
N LYS A 43 2.05 -23.91 1.77
CA LYS A 43 3.35 -23.46 2.29
C LYS A 43 3.50 -21.97 2.10
N ILE A 44 3.15 -21.47 0.92
CA ILE A 44 3.18 -20.04 0.62
C ILE A 44 2.16 -19.29 1.47
N ARG A 45 0.96 -19.83 1.71
CA ARG A 45 -0.01 -19.21 2.63
C ARG A 45 0.59 -19.01 4.02
N GLN A 46 1.28 -20.02 4.54
CA GLN A 46 1.94 -19.90 5.84
C GLN A 46 3.06 -18.86 5.80
N GLU A 47 3.90 -18.90 4.78
CA GLU A 47 4.98 -17.91 4.60
C GLU A 47 4.44 -16.48 4.53
N VAL A 48 3.38 -16.24 3.76
CA VAL A 48 2.75 -14.93 3.67
C VAL A 48 2.16 -14.51 5.01
N SER A 49 1.48 -15.42 5.72
CA SER A 49 0.92 -15.15 7.05
C SER A 49 2.01 -14.72 8.05
N ASP A 50 3.15 -15.39 8.03
CA ASP A 50 4.29 -15.07 8.90
C ASP A 50 4.88 -13.70 8.58
N ARG A 51 4.97 -13.34 7.28
CA ARG A 51 5.48 -12.06 6.81
C ARG A 51 4.60 -10.88 7.22
N ILE A 52 3.29 -11.02 7.07
CA ILE A 52 2.32 -9.95 7.39
C ILE A 52 1.87 -9.97 8.85
N LYS A 53 2.31 -10.95 9.63
CA LYS A 53 1.91 -11.18 11.04
C LYS A 53 0.39 -11.25 11.24
N ALA A 54 -0.30 -11.82 10.26
CA ALA A 54 -1.76 -12.01 10.24
C ALA A 54 -2.12 -13.22 9.39
N GLU A 55 -3.28 -13.82 9.64
CA GLU A 55 -3.75 -14.92 8.82
C GLU A 55 -3.96 -14.49 7.35
N PHE A 56 -3.37 -15.23 6.42
CA PHE A 56 -3.56 -15.08 4.99
C PHE A 56 -4.33 -16.27 4.44
N ILE A 57 -5.58 -16.07 4.07
CA ILE A 57 -6.42 -17.08 3.39
C ILE A 57 -6.22 -16.95 1.89
N GLY A 58 -6.38 -15.74 1.35
CA GLY A 58 -6.25 -15.49 -0.08
C GLY A 58 -6.23 -14.00 -0.42
N THR A 59 -6.15 -13.73 -1.70
CA THR A 59 -6.12 -12.38 -2.27
C THR A 59 -7.25 -12.18 -3.28
N LEU A 60 -7.68 -10.94 -3.47
CA LEU A 60 -8.58 -10.53 -4.56
C LEU A 60 -7.80 -10.11 -5.82
N GLU A 61 -6.49 -10.11 -5.75
CA GLU A 61 -5.60 -9.92 -6.90
C GLU A 61 -5.26 -11.30 -7.49
N MET A 62 -4.53 -11.32 -8.58
CA MET A 62 -4.09 -12.60 -9.17
C MET A 62 -3.08 -13.29 -8.24
N ASP A 63 -3.24 -14.58 -7.99
CA ASP A 63 -2.33 -15.39 -7.17
C ASP A 63 -0.86 -15.29 -7.63
N THR A 64 -0.66 -15.12 -8.95
CA THR A 64 0.66 -14.91 -9.55
C THR A 64 1.41 -13.72 -8.99
N ILE A 65 0.73 -12.72 -8.42
CA ILE A 65 1.36 -11.57 -7.79
C ILE A 65 2.17 -12.01 -6.56
N ILE A 66 1.64 -12.94 -5.78
CA ILE A 66 2.33 -13.47 -4.60
C ILE A 66 3.64 -14.14 -5.01
N TYR A 67 3.57 -15.04 -5.99
CA TYR A 67 4.77 -15.71 -6.53
C TYR A 67 5.76 -14.68 -7.11
N THR A 68 5.27 -13.71 -7.87
CA THR A 68 6.11 -12.64 -8.45
C THR A 68 6.84 -11.84 -7.36
N MET A 69 6.21 -11.58 -6.22
CA MET A 69 6.87 -10.86 -5.13
C MET A 69 7.97 -11.69 -4.48
N LEU A 70 7.75 -12.98 -4.30
CA LEU A 70 8.75 -13.90 -3.76
C LEU A 70 9.93 -14.07 -4.72
N ASP A 71 9.66 -14.23 -6.02
CA ASP A 71 10.69 -14.30 -7.05
C ASP A 71 11.48 -12.99 -7.18
N LEU A 72 10.78 -11.85 -7.07
CA LEU A 72 11.41 -10.54 -7.16
C LEU A 72 12.45 -10.33 -6.04
N GLU A 73 12.19 -10.79 -4.82
CA GLU A 73 13.18 -10.75 -3.73
C GLU A 73 14.47 -11.45 -4.09
N GLN A 74 14.38 -12.59 -4.78
CA GLN A 74 15.56 -13.33 -5.23
C GLN A 74 16.31 -12.56 -6.31
N VAL A 75 15.58 -11.94 -7.25
CA VAL A 75 16.17 -11.16 -8.34
C VAL A 75 16.90 -9.91 -7.83
N ILE A 76 16.28 -9.18 -6.90
CA ILE A 76 16.87 -7.94 -6.36
C ILE A 76 17.90 -8.20 -5.25
N GLY A 77 17.97 -9.42 -4.74
CA GLY A 77 18.88 -9.79 -3.64
C GLY A 77 18.58 -9.08 -2.31
N SER A 78 17.36 -8.55 -2.16
CA SER A 78 16.93 -7.86 -0.95
C SER A 78 15.48 -8.21 -0.60
N ARG A 79 15.15 -8.13 0.69
CA ARG A 79 13.80 -8.42 1.18
C ARG A 79 12.82 -7.34 0.76
N ILE A 80 11.59 -7.75 0.46
CA ILE A 80 10.44 -6.86 0.33
C ILE A 80 9.68 -6.87 1.66
N ASP A 81 9.35 -5.69 2.17
CA ASP A 81 8.52 -5.54 3.35
C ASP A 81 7.04 -5.66 2.96
N TRP A 82 6.39 -6.69 3.47
CA TRP A 82 4.98 -6.95 3.20
C TRP A 82 4.12 -6.29 4.26
N VAL A 83 3.24 -5.40 3.83
CA VAL A 83 2.27 -4.74 4.70
C VAL A 83 0.85 -5.08 4.28
N THR A 84 -0.07 -5.10 5.22
CA THR A 84 -1.47 -5.38 4.93
C THR A 84 -2.39 -4.56 5.82
N GLY A 85 -3.52 -4.17 5.26
CA GLY A 85 -4.63 -3.58 6.00
C GLY A 85 -5.67 -4.62 6.41
N LYS A 86 -6.87 -4.15 6.70
CA LYS A 86 -8.02 -5.01 6.93
C LYS A 86 -8.30 -5.86 5.69
N PRO A 87 -8.80 -7.09 5.87
CA PRO A 87 -9.27 -7.90 4.73
C PRO A 87 -10.48 -7.23 4.05
N PHE A 88 -10.65 -7.49 2.77
CA PHE A 88 -11.72 -6.88 1.97
C PHE A 88 -13.11 -7.08 2.57
N ASP A 89 -13.36 -8.27 3.11
CA ASP A 89 -14.65 -8.64 3.73
C ASP A 89 -15.02 -7.74 4.92
N GLU A 90 -14.03 -7.24 5.64
CA GLU A 90 -14.24 -6.28 6.72
C GLU A 90 -14.37 -4.85 6.18
N VAL A 91 -13.57 -4.50 5.17
CA VAL A 91 -13.55 -3.16 4.59
C VAL A 91 -14.89 -2.79 3.94
N ILE A 92 -15.57 -3.76 3.34
CA ILE A 92 -16.88 -3.53 2.72
C ILE A 92 -18.06 -3.46 3.72
N ARG A 93 -17.85 -3.92 4.97
CA ARG A 93 -18.87 -3.83 6.03
C ARG A 93 -18.75 -2.49 6.73
N ARG A 94 -19.69 -1.60 6.45
CA ARG A 94 -19.63 -0.20 6.90
C ARG A 94 -20.95 0.26 7.53
N GLY A 95 -20.81 1.33 8.33
CA GLY A 95 -21.95 1.94 8.99
C GLY A 95 -22.37 1.23 10.28
N ARG A 96 -23.35 1.78 10.96
CA ARG A 96 -23.84 1.26 12.26
C ARG A 96 -24.48 -0.12 12.13
N ASP A 97 -25.09 -0.39 10.98
CA ASP A 97 -25.81 -1.64 10.72
C ASP A 97 -24.92 -2.71 10.07
N ASN A 98 -23.62 -2.49 9.98
CA ASN A 98 -22.68 -3.40 9.35
C ASN A 98 -23.08 -3.81 7.92
N LYS A 99 -23.72 -2.91 7.18
CA LYS A 99 -24.19 -3.14 5.81
C LYS A 99 -23.03 -3.24 4.83
N ILE A 100 -23.19 -4.13 3.85
CA ILE A 100 -22.22 -4.27 2.76
C ILE A 100 -22.33 -3.04 1.84
N GLN A 101 -21.19 -2.37 1.66
CA GLN A 101 -21.02 -1.27 0.71
C GLN A 101 -19.85 -1.58 -0.20
N LEU A 102 -20.12 -1.77 -1.49
CA LEU A 102 -19.07 -2.00 -2.47
C LEU A 102 -18.36 -0.67 -2.81
N PRO A 103 -17.03 -0.71 -3.03
CA PRO A 103 -16.30 0.45 -3.50
C PRO A 103 -16.75 0.83 -4.91
N THR A 104 -16.68 2.13 -5.20
CA THR A 104 -16.98 2.70 -6.51
C THR A 104 -15.80 3.55 -6.98
N ILE A 105 -15.83 3.99 -8.24
CA ILE A 105 -14.82 4.91 -8.79
C ILE A 105 -14.69 6.18 -7.95
N MET A 106 -15.81 6.66 -7.39
CA MET A 106 -15.85 7.86 -6.54
C MET A 106 -15.49 7.58 -5.07
N ARG A 107 -15.76 6.38 -4.59
CA ARG A 107 -15.54 5.99 -3.19
C ARG A 107 -14.52 4.85 -3.12
N ARG A 108 -13.26 5.20 -3.20
CA ARG A 108 -12.13 4.26 -3.23
C ARG A 108 -11.58 3.94 -1.82
N PHE A 109 -12.46 3.79 -0.85
CA PHE A 109 -12.08 3.51 0.53
C PHE A 109 -11.26 2.20 0.66
N CYS A 110 -11.54 1.19 -0.17
CA CYS A 110 -10.75 -0.04 -0.19
C CYS A 110 -9.26 0.23 -0.49
N THR A 111 -8.96 1.11 -1.45
CA THR A 111 -7.57 1.48 -1.76
C THR A 111 -6.91 2.16 -0.56
N VAL A 112 -7.65 3.00 0.15
CA VAL A 112 -7.12 3.70 1.33
C VAL A 112 -6.83 2.70 2.45
N GLU A 113 -7.82 1.91 2.86
CA GLU A 113 -7.73 1.03 4.03
C GLU A 113 -6.86 -0.21 3.80
N MET A 114 -6.75 -0.69 2.54
CA MET A 114 -6.01 -1.91 2.24
C MET A 114 -4.59 -1.67 1.70
N LYS A 115 -4.30 -0.47 1.16
CA LYS A 115 -2.98 -0.17 0.57
C LYS A 115 -2.33 1.07 1.17
N ILE A 116 -3.02 2.23 1.16
CA ILE A 116 -2.39 3.50 1.57
C ILE A 116 -2.15 3.54 3.07
N GLU A 117 -3.12 3.17 3.88
CA GLU A 117 -3.01 3.15 5.33
C GLU A 117 -1.92 2.19 5.84
N PRO A 118 -1.82 0.94 5.36
CA PRO A 118 -0.71 0.06 5.74
C PRO A 118 0.66 0.60 5.36
N MET A 119 0.80 1.20 4.18
CA MET A 119 2.05 1.85 3.76
C MET A 119 2.41 3.02 4.68
N PHE A 120 1.43 3.86 5.02
CA PHE A 120 1.62 4.97 5.97
C PHE A 120 1.99 4.46 7.37
N ASN A 121 1.35 3.40 7.85
CA ASN A 121 1.67 2.81 9.16
C ASN A 121 3.09 2.24 9.16
N PHE A 122 3.50 1.54 8.11
CA PHE A 122 4.88 1.07 7.94
C PHE A 122 5.88 2.23 8.04
N TRP A 123 5.63 3.30 7.29
CA TRP A 123 6.46 4.49 7.32
C TRP A 123 6.54 5.08 8.74
N ARG A 124 5.41 5.24 9.41
CA ARG A 124 5.32 5.83 10.75
C ARG A 124 6.08 5.01 11.80
N GLU A 125 6.03 3.68 11.69
CA GLU A 125 6.61 2.77 12.67
C GLU A 125 8.11 2.53 12.45
N ASN A 126 8.58 2.60 11.21
CA ASN A 126 9.94 2.21 10.87
C ASN A 126 10.84 3.39 10.48
N ILE A 127 10.27 4.53 10.05
CA ILE A 127 11.05 5.63 9.47
C ILE A 127 10.76 6.95 10.18
N GLY A 128 9.56 7.48 10.06
CA GLY A 128 9.11 8.70 10.76
C GLY A 128 9.58 10.04 10.18
N GLU A 129 10.40 10.04 9.11
CA GLU A 129 10.85 11.24 8.40
C GLU A 129 10.36 11.26 6.95
N ILE A 130 10.37 12.41 6.28
CA ILE A 130 9.92 12.52 4.89
C ILE A 130 10.83 11.68 3.98
N VAL A 131 10.23 10.81 3.18
CA VAL A 131 10.92 9.89 2.28
C VAL A 131 10.62 10.20 0.81
N GLU A 132 11.51 9.81 -0.09
CA GLU A 132 11.20 9.71 -1.51
C GLU A 132 10.51 8.37 -1.76
N THR A 133 9.31 8.39 -2.37
CA THR A 133 8.61 7.15 -2.76
C THR A 133 8.54 7.04 -4.28
N ARG A 134 9.18 6.01 -4.83
CA ARG A 134 9.17 5.72 -6.26
C ARG A 134 7.94 4.92 -6.61
N ILE A 135 7.17 5.43 -7.56
CA ILE A 135 5.89 4.87 -7.99
C ILE A 135 5.99 4.41 -9.44
N GLY A 136 5.62 3.15 -9.68
CA GLY A 136 5.70 2.50 -10.99
C GLY A 136 4.61 2.95 -11.96
N PHE A 137 4.62 4.19 -12.42
CA PHE A 137 3.83 4.60 -13.56
C PHE A 137 4.57 4.32 -14.86
N ARG A 138 3.81 3.94 -15.91
CA ARG A 138 4.35 3.74 -17.25
C ARG A 138 4.63 5.10 -17.91
N ALA A 139 5.56 5.15 -18.84
CA ALA A 139 5.91 6.36 -19.59
C ALA A 139 4.70 7.08 -20.23
N ASN A 140 3.65 6.34 -20.60
CA ASN A 140 2.41 6.90 -21.15
C ASN A 140 1.37 7.32 -20.09
N GLU A 141 1.65 7.15 -18.80
CA GLU A 141 0.76 7.53 -17.69
C GLU A 141 1.06 8.92 -17.10
N THR A 142 1.66 9.81 -17.89
CA THR A 142 2.03 11.19 -17.50
C THR A 142 0.88 11.96 -16.86
N ARG A 143 -0.37 11.77 -17.36
CA ARG A 143 -1.55 12.40 -16.76
C ARG A 143 -1.79 11.98 -15.31
N ARG A 144 -1.45 10.73 -14.95
CA ARG A 144 -1.58 10.24 -13.56
C ARG A 144 -0.50 10.83 -12.67
N ALA A 145 0.73 10.90 -13.16
CA ALA A 145 1.85 11.52 -12.46
C ALA A 145 1.57 13.00 -12.20
N ASN A 146 1.21 13.77 -13.23
CA ASN A 146 0.89 15.19 -13.13
C ASN A 146 -0.23 15.45 -12.11
N LYS A 147 -1.31 14.63 -12.14
CA LYS A 147 -2.38 14.75 -11.16
C LYS A 147 -1.92 14.46 -9.72
N MET A 148 -0.92 13.61 -9.55
CA MET A 148 -0.34 13.35 -8.23
C MET A 148 0.54 14.51 -7.78
N ILE A 149 1.36 15.08 -8.68
CA ILE A 149 2.16 16.28 -8.43
C ILE A 149 1.26 17.47 -8.07
N GLU A 150 0.19 17.70 -8.83
CA GLU A 150 -0.79 18.77 -8.55
C GLU A 150 -1.36 18.68 -7.14
N ARG A 151 -1.67 17.47 -6.65
CA ARG A 151 -2.16 17.27 -5.28
C ARG A 151 -1.16 17.62 -4.20
N CYS A 152 0.12 17.62 -4.53
CA CYS A 152 1.20 17.95 -3.62
C CYS A 152 1.65 19.42 -3.76
N SER A 153 1.07 20.21 -4.68
CA SER A 153 1.52 21.57 -4.99
C SER A 153 1.41 22.50 -3.78
N GLU A 154 0.33 22.41 -3.03
CA GLU A 154 0.10 23.21 -1.82
C GLU A 154 1.08 22.87 -0.68
N THR A 155 1.61 21.66 -0.69
CA THR A 155 2.54 21.12 0.33
C THR A 155 3.99 21.05 -0.16
N LYS A 156 4.36 21.87 -1.15
CA LYS A 156 5.72 21.93 -1.73
C LYS A 156 6.24 20.57 -2.23
N GLY A 157 5.37 19.78 -2.84
CA GLY A 157 5.70 18.47 -3.38
C GLY A 157 5.59 17.30 -2.40
N VAL A 158 5.22 17.55 -1.15
CA VAL A 158 5.08 16.49 -0.12
C VAL A 158 3.65 15.98 -0.06
N MET A 159 3.44 14.70 -0.19
CA MET A 159 2.14 14.06 0.05
C MET A 159 1.84 13.97 1.55
N THR A 160 0.58 14.23 1.90
CA THR A 160 0.09 14.09 3.26
C THR A 160 -0.86 12.89 3.37
N TYR A 161 -0.91 12.29 4.55
CA TYR A 161 -1.92 11.30 4.92
C TYR A 161 -2.76 11.84 6.07
N LYS A 162 -4.09 11.79 5.92
CA LYS A 162 -5.02 12.22 6.97
C LYS A 162 -5.17 11.14 8.02
N ALA A 163 -4.40 11.26 9.10
CA ALA A 163 -4.35 10.29 10.17
C ALA A 163 -5.16 10.72 11.40
N ILE A 164 -5.63 9.73 12.16
CA ILE A 164 -6.18 9.95 13.50
C ILE A 164 -5.00 10.15 14.46
N ILE A 165 -4.94 11.31 15.10
CA ILE A 165 -3.89 11.68 16.08
C ILE A 165 -4.38 11.61 17.52
N GLY A 166 -5.63 11.24 17.76
CA GLY A 166 -6.21 11.12 19.08
C GLY A 166 -7.72 11.23 19.08
N LYS A 167 -8.29 11.43 20.27
CA LYS A 167 -9.72 11.66 20.45
C LYS A 167 -9.98 13.07 21.00
N SER A 168 -11.19 13.59 20.80
CA SER A 168 -11.66 14.83 21.43
C SER A 168 -11.64 14.70 22.96
N LYS A 169 -11.64 15.84 23.67
CA LYS A 169 -11.68 15.85 25.16
C LYS A 169 -12.81 14.99 25.73
N ASN A 170 -13.93 14.88 25.04
CA ASN A 170 -15.11 14.10 25.46
C ASN A 170 -15.06 12.63 24.93
N GLY A 171 -13.98 12.21 24.29
CA GLY A 171 -13.80 10.85 23.77
C GLY A 171 -14.66 10.45 22.54
N ASN A 172 -15.64 11.28 22.16
CA ASN A 172 -16.68 10.92 21.19
C ASN A 172 -16.29 11.16 19.71
N GLN A 173 -15.23 11.92 19.44
CA GLN A 173 -14.82 12.25 18.07
C GLN A 173 -13.32 12.04 17.89
N ASN A 174 -12.94 11.54 16.72
CA ASN A 174 -11.53 11.41 16.35
C ASN A 174 -10.96 12.80 15.96
N LYS A 175 -9.78 13.10 16.44
CA LYS A 175 -8.97 14.21 15.94
C LYS A 175 -8.15 13.74 14.77
N TRP A 176 -8.18 14.51 13.68
CA TRP A 176 -7.47 14.24 12.44
C TRP A 176 -6.39 15.29 12.22
N ALA A 177 -5.26 14.86 11.66
CA ALA A 177 -4.23 15.75 11.15
C ALA A 177 -3.72 15.24 9.80
N ASP A 178 -3.34 16.18 8.93
CA ASP A 178 -2.64 15.87 7.69
C ASP A 178 -1.14 15.77 8.01
N ILE A 179 -0.61 14.55 7.94
CA ILE A 179 0.78 14.25 8.25
C ILE A 179 1.56 14.16 6.94
N PRO A 180 2.55 15.04 6.72
CA PRO A 180 3.43 14.95 5.56
C PRO A 180 4.36 13.73 5.73
N TYR A 181 4.49 12.91 4.69
CA TYR A 181 5.26 11.68 4.83
C TYR A 181 6.11 11.28 3.61
N GLN A 182 5.71 11.65 2.40
CA GLN A 182 6.44 11.22 1.21
C GLN A 182 6.46 12.23 0.07
N ILE A 183 7.54 12.22 -0.69
CA ILE A 183 7.68 12.92 -1.96
C ILE A 183 7.58 11.87 -3.07
N PRO A 184 6.55 11.91 -3.93
CA PRO A 184 6.44 10.94 -5.01
C PRO A 184 7.45 11.22 -6.12
N SER A 185 8.09 10.17 -6.63
CA SER A 185 8.92 10.23 -7.83
C SER A 185 8.51 9.15 -8.84
N PHE A 186 8.77 9.40 -10.11
CA PHE A 186 8.28 8.58 -11.21
C PHE A 186 9.41 8.22 -12.18
N PRO A 187 10.35 7.34 -11.80
CA PRO A 187 11.59 7.09 -12.54
C PRO A 187 11.43 6.63 -14.00
N LEU A 188 10.21 6.27 -14.43
CA LEU A 188 9.93 5.83 -15.80
C LEU A 188 9.21 6.89 -16.65
N ILE A 189 8.98 8.06 -16.08
CA ILE A 189 8.34 9.20 -16.77
C ILE A 189 9.32 10.35 -16.93
N ASP A 190 10.24 10.51 -16.00
CA ASP A 190 11.28 11.55 -15.94
C ASP A 190 12.45 11.25 -16.87
#